data_edf5b7c196f3ac36202b939f03993334
#
_entry.id   edf5b7c196f3ac36202b939f03993334
#
_cell.length_a   1.000
_cell.length_b   1.000
_cell.length_c   1.000
_cell.angle_alpha   90.00
_cell.angle_beta   90.00
_cell.angle_gamma   90.00
#
_symmetry.space_group_name_H-M   'P 1'
#
loop_
_entity.id
_entity.type
_entity.pdbx_description
1 polymer ?
#
loop_
_entity_poly.entity_id
_entity_poly.type
_entity_poly.pdbx_seq_one_letter_code
_entity_poly.pdbx_strand_id
1 'polypeptide(L)'
;MIAIGGIIGAGLFVGTGPILNQAGPATILTYLLTGCILILVMRMLGEMAVAQPSVGSFSDYSRMALGNWAGFAVGWLYWYFWAIVVGFESTGARLLCDRAY
;
A
#
# COMPACT_ATOMS: atom_id res chain seq x y z
N MET A 1 -8.81 13.60 7.19
CA MET A 1 -7.87 13.30 8.30
C MET A 1 -7.71 11.81 8.51
N ILE A 2 -8.78 11.02 8.69
CA ILE A 2 -8.71 9.55 8.92
C ILE A 2 -8.03 8.82 7.75
N ALA A 3 -8.33 9.19 6.50
CA ALA A 3 -7.74 8.58 5.32
C ALA A 3 -6.21 8.75 5.25
N ILE A 4 -5.71 9.93 5.60
CA ILE A 4 -4.27 10.22 5.61
C ILE A 4 -3.56 9.41 6.70
N GLY A 5 -4.15 9.32 7.89
CA GLY A 5 -3.63 8.50 8.99
C GLY A 5 -3.58 7.02 8.63
N GLY A 6 -4.60 6.50 7.96
CA GLY A 6 -4.63 5.10 7.49
C GLY A 6 -3.61 4.79 6.40
N ILE A 7 -3.30 5.76 5.54
CA ILE A 7 -2.27 5.60 4.49
C ILE A 7 -0.86 5.62 5.09
N ILE A 8 -0.59 6.52 6.02
CA ILE A 8 0.71 6.61 6.67
C ILE A 8 0.99 5.37 7.53
N GLY A 9 0.03 4.93 8.33
CA GLY A 9 0.08 3.72 9.13
C GLY A 9 1.33 3.57 10.01
N ALA A 10 1.40 2.45 10.71
CA ALA A 10 2.56 2.07 11.51
C ALA A 10 3.80 1.75 10.66
N GLY A 11 3.61 1.44 9.37
CA GLY A 11 4.70 1.08 8.46
C GLY A 11 5.77 2.16 8.32
N LEU A 12 5.36 3.45 8.30
CA LEU A 12 6.29 4.56 8.22
C LEU A 12 7.16 4.66 9.49
N PHE A 13 6.57 4.52 10.66
CA PHE A 13 7.26 4.73 11.93
C PHE A 13 8.05 3.50 12.38
N VAL A 14 7.50 2.31 12.24
CA VAL A 14 8.12 1.07 12.69
C VAL A 14 9.02 0.47 11.61
N GLY A 15 8.63 0.53 10.36
CA GLY A 15 9.36 -0.06 9.22
C GLY A 15 10.59 0.74 8.80
N THR A 16 10.54 2.07 8.91
CA THR A 16 11.64 2.93 8.44
C THR A 16 12.91 2.76 9.26
N GLY A 17 12.81 2.50 10.56
CA GLY A 17 13.97 2.29 11.44
C GLY A 17 14.88 1.16 10.98
N PRO A 18 14.39 -0.08 10.85
CA PRO A 18 15.17 -1.21 10.34
C PRO A 18 15.72 -0.98 8.93
N ILE A 19 14.97 -0.35 8.05
CA ILE A 19 15.40 -0.04 6.67
C ILE A 19 16.58 0.93 6.68
N LEU A 20 16.52 1.99 7.48
CA LEU A 20 17.62 2.95 7.66
C LEU A 20 18.87 2.29 8.22
N ASN A 21 18.75 1.36 9.16
CA ASN A 21 19.86 0.63 9.73
C ASN A 21 20.56 -0.31 8.73
N GLN A 22 19.81 -0.91 7.82
CA GLN A 22 20.37 -1.85 6.83
C GLN A 22 20.89 -1.16 5.59
N ALA A 23 20.17 -0.19 5.06
CA ALA A 23 20.48 0.46 3.78
C ALA A 23 21.22 1.79 3.94
N GLY A 24 21.27 2.39 5.14
CA GLY A 24 21.95 3.66 5.38
C GLY A 24 21.46 4.77 4.43
N PRO A 25 22.39 5.58 3.86
CA PRO A 25 22.02 6.67 2.95
C PRO A 25 21.36 6.21 1.64
N ALA A 26 21.51 4.95 1.24
CA ALA A 26 20.85 4.37 0.07
C ALA A 26 19.32 4.31 0.22
N THR A 27 18.81 4.40 1.44
CA THR A 27 17.36 4.46 1.73
C THR A 27 16.69 5.62 0.98
N ILE A 28 17.34 6.77 0.88
CA ILE A 28 16.81 7.95 0.17
C ILE A 28 16.59 7.62 -1.31
N LEU A 29 17.56 6.99 -1.95
CA LEU A 29 17.46 6.57 -3.35
C LEU A 29 16.34 5.55 -3.56
N THR A 30 16.20 4.60 -2.65
CA THR A 30 15.14 3.58 -2.70
C THR A 30 13.76 4.21 -2.60
N TYR A 31 13.55 5.13 -1.66
CA TYR A 31 12.27 5.84 -1.51
C TYR A 31 11.96 6.73 -2.71
N LEU A 32 12.96 7.40 -3.26
CA LEU A 32 12.79 8.25 -4.44
C LEU A 32 12.39 7.43 -5.67
N LEU A 33 13.06 6.32 -5.89
CA LEU A 33 12.76 5.41 -7.01
C LEU A 33 11.38 4.76 -6.87
N THR A 34 11.06 4.29 -5.67
CA THR A 34 9.73 3.72 -5.36
C THR A 34 8.63 4.77 -5.52
N GLY A 35 8.88 6.00 -5.07
CA GLY A 35 7.95 7.12 -5.25
C GLY A 35 7.67 7.43 -6.71
N CYS A 36 8.68 7.44 -7.56
CA CYS A 36 8.51 7.63 -9.00
C CYS A 36 7.65 6.51 -9.62
N ILE A 37 7.90 5.27 -9.25
CA ILE A 37 7.09 4.13 -9.74
C ILE A 37 5.64 4.26 -9.25
N LEU A 38 5.42 4.62 -8.00
CA LEU A 38 4.10 4.83 -7.44
C LEU A 38 3.31 5.92 -8.18
N ILE A 39 3.96 7.03 -8.51
CA ILE A 39 3.33 8.12 -9.27
C ILE A 39 2.87 7.62 -10.64
N LEU A 40 3.68 6.82 -11.34
CA LEU A 40 3.30 6.25 -12.63
C LEU A 40 2.10 5.30 -12.50
N VAL A 41 2.11 4.43 -11.50
CA VAL A 41 1.00 3.49 -11.25
C VAL A 41 -0.29 4.25 -10.93
N MET A 42 -0.21 5.26 -10.05
CA MET A 42 -1.38 6.08 -9.69
C MET A 42 -1.92 6.87 -10.86
N ARG A 43 -1.06 7.35 -11.75
CA ARG A 43 -1.47 8.04 -12.98
C ARG A 43 -2.22 7.09 -13.92
N MET A 44 -1.71 5.90 -14.15
CA MET A 44 -2.39 4.87 -14.96
C MET A 44 -3.76 4.51 -14.38
N LEU A 45 -3.85 4.38 -13.07
CA LEU A 45 -5.10 4.12 -12.37
C LEU A 45 -6.11 5.26 -12.53
N GLY A 46 -5.63 6.50 -12.43
CA GLY A 46 -6.44 7.70 -12.65
C GLY A 46 -7.01 7.77 -14.06
N GLU A 47 -6.20 7.47 -15.07
CA GLU A 47 -6.64 7.42 -16.47
C GLU A 47 -7.70 6.33 -16.70
N MET A 48 -7.52 5.15 -16.11
CA MET A 48 -8.53 4.08 -16.18
C MET A 48 -9.83 4.47 -15.47
N ALA A 49 -9.75 5.12 -14.34
CA ALA A 49 -10.93 5.57 -13.58
C ALA A 49 -11.75 6.63 -14.33
N VAL A 50 -11.09 7.49 -15.10
CA VAL A 50 -11.76 8.50 -15.95
C VAL A 50 -12.40 7.84 -17.18
N ALA A 51 -11.70 6.88 -17.79
CA ALA A 51 -12.18 6.20 -19.00
C ALA A 51 -13.38 5.29 -18.72
N GLN A 52 -13.36 4.59 -17.60
CA GLN A 52 -14.42 3.67 -17.18
C GLN A 52 -14.64 3.76 -15.67
N PRO A 53 -15.54 4.65 -15.19
CA PRO A 53 -15.85 4.74 -13.79
C PRO A 53 -16.53 3.46 -13.30
N SER A 54 -15.80 2.62 -12.59
CA SER A 54 -16.32 1.41 -11.97
C SER A 54 -16.24 1.51 -10.44
N VAL A 55 -17.17 0.84 -9.77
CA VAL A 55 -17.28 0.86 -8.30
C VAL A 55 -16.31 -0.14 -7.66
N GLY A 56 -15.82 -1.11 -8.41
CA GLY A 56 -15.03 -2.23 -7.91
C GLY A 56 -13.51 -2.01 -7.90
N SER A 57 -13.02 -0.85 -8.32
CA SER A 57 -11.60 -0.49 -8.29
C SER A 57 -10.69 -1.50 -9.04
N PHE A 58 -9.61 -1.93 -8.42
CA PHE A 58 -8.59 -2.79 -9.05
C PHE A 58 -9.12 -4.12 -9.58
N SER A 59 -10.06 -4.75 -8.87
CA SER A 59 -10.59 -6.06 -9.26
C SER A 59 -11.44 -5.97 -10.53
N ASP A 60 -12.21 -4.89 -10.70
CA ASP A 60 -13.01 -4.68 -11.89
C ASP A 60 -12.15 -4.37 -13.11
N TYR A 61 -11.14 -3.53 -12.97
CA TYR A 61 -10.20 -3.25 -14.06
C TYR A 61 -9.43 -4.50 -14.48
N SER A 62 -9.01 -5.31 -13.51
CA SER A 62 -8.35 -6.60 -13.79
C SER A 62 -9.28 -7.60 -14.48
N ARG A 63 -10.57 -7.60 -14.10
CA ARG A 63 -11.60 -8.43 -14.74
C ARG A 63 -11.83 -8.04 -16.19
N MET A 64 -11.90 -6.74 -16.48
CA MET A 64 -12.08 -6.26 -17.83
C MET A 64 -10.88 -6.52 -18.75
N ALA A 65 -9.66 -6.39 -18.21
CA ALA A 65 -8.43 -6.54 -18.98
C ALA A 65 -8.02 -7.99 -19.21
N LEU A 66 -8.13 -8.84 -18.19
CA LEU A 66 -7.56 -10.19 -18.15
C LEU A 66 -8.60 -11.31 -17.92
N GLY A 67 -9.86 -10.94 -17.69
CA GLY A 67 -10.96 -11.88 -17.48
C GLY A 67 -11.32 -12.14 -16.01
N ASN A 68 -12.35 -12.96 -15.82
CA ASN A 68 -12.95 -13.23 -14.50
C ASN A 68 -11.97 -13.83 -13.49
N TRP A 69 -11.05 -14.66 -13.93
CA TRP A 69 -10.06 -15.29 -13.07
C TRP A 69 -9.11 -14.27 -12.45
N ALA A 70 -8.63 -13.32 -13.25
CA ALA A 70 -7.74 -12.27 -12.77
C ALA A 70 -8.44 -11.32 -11.78
N GLY A 71 -9.69 -10.96 -12.03
CA GLY A 71 -10.48 -10.15 -11.10
C GLY A 71 -10.68 -10.84 -9.75
N PHE A 72 -10.94 -12.14 -9.76
CA PHE A 72 -11.06 -12.94 -8.53
C PHE A 72 -9.72 -13.01 -7.76
N ALA A 73 -8.63 -13.31 -8.45
CA ALA A 73 -7.30 -13.39 -7.84
C ALA A 73 -6.87 -12.06 -7.22
N VAL A 74 -7.07 -10.94 -7.91
CA VAL A 74 -6.74 -9.59 -7.41
C VAL A 74 -7.61 -9.24 -6.20
N GLY A 75 -8.90 -9.55 -6.23
CA GLY A 75 -9.80 -9.33 -5.10
C GLY A 75 -9.36 -10.11 -3.83
N TRP A 76 -8.97 -11.37 -3.99
CA TRP A 76 -8.45 -12.20 -2.91
C TRP A 76 -7.13 -11.69 -2.35
N LEU A 77 -6.18 -11.33 -3.23
CA LEU A 77 -4.88 -10.76 -2.83
C LEU A 77 -5.05 -9.44 -2.10
N TYR A 78 -5.98 -8.60 -2.55
CA TYR A 78 -6.28 -7.33 -1.90
C TYR A 78 -6.89 -7.51 -0.50
N TRP A 79 -7.83 -8.44 -0.34
CA TRP A 79 -8.39 -8.79 0.95
C TRP A 79 -7.32 -9.33 1.91
N TYR A 80 -6.49 -10.26 1.44
CA TYR A 80 -5.41 -10.86 2.21
C TYR A 80 -4.38 -9.81 2.64
N PHE A 81 -4.03 -8.92 1.74
CA PHE A 81 -3.12 -7.80 2.04
C PHE A 81 -3.66 -6.94 3.19
N TRP A 82 -4.92 -6.52 3.13
CA TRP A 82 -5.54 -5.72 4.19
C TRP A 82 -5.63 -6.46 5.52
N ALA A 83 -5.91 -7.75 5.52
CA ALA A 83 -5.91 -8.56 6.73
C ALA A 83 -4.54 -8.57 7.42
N ILE A 84 -3.46 -8.70 6.64
CA ILE A 84 -2.08 -8.63 7.17
C ILE A 84 -1.75 -7.22 7.66
N VAL A 85 -2.12 -6.18 6.93
CA VAL A 85 -1.87 -4.79 7.30
C VAL A 85 -2.50 -4.45 8.65
N VAL A 86 -3.76 -4.83 8.88
CA VAL A 86 -4.43 -4.62 10.17
C VAL A 86 -3.68 -5.32 11.31
N GLY A 87 -3.24 -6.56 11.10
CA GLY A 87 -2.43 -7.29 12.08
C GLY A 87 -1.09 -6.60 12.37
N PHE A 88 -0.41 -6.14 11.34
CA PHE A 88 0.87 -5.45 11.45
C PHE A 88 0.72 -4.09 12.17
N GLU A 89 -0.28 -3.31 11.82
CA GLU A 89 -0.53 -2.01 12.45
C GLU A 89 -0.91 -2.13 13.92
N SER A 90 -1.69 -3.12 14.30
CA SER A 90 -2.04 -3.36 15.70
C SER A 90 -0.82 -3.72 16.54
N THR A 91 0.09 -4.52 15.99
CA THR A 91 1.35 -4.89 16.66
C THR A 91 2.29 -3.69 16.74
N GLY A 92 2.41 -2.91 15.68
CA GLY A 92 3.21 -1.69 15.63
C GLY A 92 2.74 -0.65 16.64
N ALA A 93 1.44 -0.46 16.78
CA ALA A 93 0.86 0.45 17.77
C ALA A 93 1.20 0.03 19.21
N ARG A 94 1.14 -1.27 19.51
CA ARG A 94 1.55 -1.81 20.83
C ARG A 94 3.02 -1.53 21.12
N LEU A 95 3.91 -1.79 20.18
CA LEU A 95 5.34 -1.53 20.34
C LEU A 95 5.67 -0.07 20.58
N LEU A 96 4.92 0.84 19.96
CA LEU A 96 5.09 2.28 20.16
C LEU A 96 4.56 2.71 21.53
N CYS A 97 3.46 2.14 22.00
CA CYS A 97 2.94 2.41 23.35
C CYS A 97 3.87 1.89 24.44
N ASP A 98 4.42 0.67 24.29
CA ASP A 98 5.37 0.09 25.26
C ASP A 98 6.69 0.86 25.39
N ARG A 99 7.08 1.55 24.31
CA ARG A 99 8.29 2.40 24.35
C ARG A 99 8.04 3.81 24.89
N ALA A 100 6.78 4.24 24.92
CA ALA A 100 6.41 5.57 25.40
C ALA A 100 6.19 5.65 26.92
N TYR A 101 6.09 4.49 27.58
CA TYR A 101 6.01 4.32 29.04
C TYR A 101 7.24 3.63 29.58
#